data_e59601f6b9fc792c3073708ad127ff1b
#
_entry.id   e59601f6b9fc792c3073708ad127ff1b
#
_cell.length_a   1.000
_cell.length_b   1.000
_cell.length_c   1.000
_cell.angle_alpha   90.00
_cell.angle_beta   90.00
_cell.angle_gamma   90.00
#
_symmetry.space_group_name_H-M   'P 1'
#
loop_
_entity.id
_entity.type
_entity.pdbx_description
1 polymer ?
#
loop_
_entity_poly.entity_id
_entity_poly.type
_entity_poly.pdbx_seq_one_letter_code
_entity_poly.pdbx_strand_id
1 'polypeptide(L)'
;MTQKLTVSALVRNRSGVLLRVAGLFARRGYNIRSLTVSETEHPEFSRMTVVSEVEPEQVKQVEAQLLKLEDVIKVAHLEEGKLVSSELLLIKVHCLNKDRPQVLKTVIAYGARVKDIGHTDRKSVV
;
A
#
# COMPACT_ATOMS: atom_id res chain seq x y z
N MET A 1 3.04 -10.52 20.86
CA MET A 1 2.50 -10.99 19.58
C MET A 1 2.06 -9.81 18.74
N THR A 2 2.67 -9.63 17.59
CA THR A 2 2.36 -8.50 16.72
C THR A 2 1.01 -8.66 16.04
N GLN A 3 0.40 -7.53 15.74
CA GLN A 3 -0.81 -7.49 14.93
C GLN A 3 -0.64 -6.51 13.78
N LYS A 4 -1.44 -6.67 12.75
CA LYS A 4 -1.47 -5.77 11.61
C LYS A 4 -2.20 -4.48 12.02
N LEU A 5 -1.54 -3.36 11.79
CA LEU A 5 -2.10 -2.04 12.03
C LEU A 5 -2.24 -1.30 10.71
N THR A 6 -3.44 -0.83 10.41
CA THR A 6 -3.69 0.03 9.25
C THR A 6 -4.07 1.41 9.74
N VAL A 7 -3.28 2.40 9.35
CA VAL A 7 -3.47 3.79 9.75
C VAL A 7 -3.65 4.65 8.52
N SER A 8 -4.67 5.48 8.52
CA SER A 8 -4.90 6.49 7.49
C SER A 8 -4.60 7.85 8.08
N ALA A 9 -3.72 8.59 7.44
CA ALA A 9 -3.34 9.93 7.89
C ALA A 9 -3.62 10.95 6.79
N LEU A 10 -4.25 12.05 7.18
CA LEU A 10 -4.37 13.21 6.31
C LEU A 10 -3.19 14.12 6.61
N VAL A 11 -2.37 14.38 5.60
CA VAL A 11 -1.13 15.14 5.76
C VAL A 11 -1.08 16.29 4.76
N ARG A 12 -0.25 17.28 5.05
CA ARG A 12 0.01 18.37 4.11
C ARG A 12 0.80 17.83 2.92
N ASN A 13 0.42 18.25 1.73
CA ASN A 13 1.10 17.82 0.49
C ASN A 13 2.37 18.66 0.30
N ARG A 14 3.41 18.35 1.06
CA ARG A 14 4.71 19.03 1.04
C ARG A 14 5.82 18.02 0.87
N SER A 15 6.92 18.47 0.26
CA SER A 15 8.11 17.62 0.17
C SER A 15 8.65 17.31 1.57
N GLY A 16 9.13 16.10 1.74
CA GLY A 16 9.70 15.64 3.01
C GLY A 16 8.71 15.06 4.01
N VAL A 17 7.40 15.20 3.82
CA VAL A 17 6.41 14.64 4.75
C VAL A 17 6.50 13.12 4.79
N LEU A 18 6.59 12.49 3.63
CA LEU A 18 6.75 11.03 3.54
C LEU A 18 7.99 10.56 4.29
N LEU A 19 9.09 11.30 4.14
CA LEU A 19 10.35 10.96 4.81
C LEU A 19 10.21 11.07 6.34
N ARG A 20 9.51 12.08 6.82
CA ARG A 20 9.29 12.26 8.26
C ARG A 20 8.43 11.14 8.84
N VAL A 21 7.37 10.76 8.15
CA VAL A 21 6.51 9.66 8.59
C VAL A 21 7.27 8.34 8.58
N ALA A 22 7.96 8.03 7.48
CA ALA A 22 8.75 6.82 7.37
C ALA A 22 9.87 6.79 8.42
N GLY A 23 10.51 7.93 8.66
CA GLY A 23 11.56 8.06 9.68
C GLY A 23 11.03 7.81 11.09
N LEU A 24 9.82 8.26 11.38
CA LEU A 24 9.19 8.01 12.67
C LEU A 24 8.99 6.52 12.92
N PHE A 25 8.49 5.79 11.93
CA PHE A 25 8.32 4.35 12.02
C PHE A 25 9.67 3.64 12.18
N ALA A 26 10.67 4.07 11.41
CA ALA A 26 12.01 3.48 11.45
C ALA A 26 12.67 3.66 12.83
N ARG A 27 12.59 4.87 13.38
CA ARG A 27 13.21 5.17 14.68
C ARG A 27 12.57 4.38 15.82
N ARG A 28 11.30 4.04 15.69
CA ARG A 28 10.57 3.27 16.70
C ARG A 28 10.65 1.76 16.47
N GLY A 29 11.28 1.34 15.39
CA GLY A 29 11.40 -0.08 15.07
C GLY A 29 10.11 -0.71 14.55
N TYR A 30 9.15 0.08 14.11
CA TYR A 30 7.92 -0.43 13.51
C TYR A 30 8.18 -0.79 12.06
N ASN A 31 7.83 -2.02 11.66
CA ASN A 31 8.01 -2.47 10.30
C ASN A 31 6.84 -2.02 9.42
N ILE A 32 7.13 -1.26 8.36
CA ILE A 32 6.11 -0.85 7.38
C ILE A 32 5.98 -1.96 6.34
N ARG A 33 4.80 -2.54 6.23
CA ARG A 33 4.50 -3.55 5.23
C ARG A 33 4.06 -2.93 3.91
N SER A 34 3.30 -1.86 3.97
CA SER A 34 2.92 -1.13 2.77
C SER A 34 2.67 0.34 3.11
N LEU A 35 2.86 1.18 2.12
CA LEU A 35 2.69 2.62 2.24
C LEU A 35 2.15 3.15 0.94
N THR A 36 1.00 3.82 1.00
CA THR A 36 0.39 4.46 -0.15
C THR A 36 0.18 5.92 0.15
N VAL A 37 0.49 6.78 -0.83
CA VAL A 37 0.26 8.22 -0.72
C VAL A 37 -0.47 8.67 -1.97
N SER A 38 -1.54 9.41 -1.79
CA SER A 38 -2.29 9.96 -2.92
C SER A 38 -2.82 11.34 -2.58
N GLU A 39 -2.96 12.18 -3.60
CA GLU A 39 -3.59 13.47 -3.43
C GLU A 39 -5.07 13.30 -3.14
N THR A 40 -5.64 14.26 -2.43
CA THR A 40 -7.08 14.32 -2.18
C THR A 40 -7.72 15.30 -3.16
N GLU A 41 -9.02 15.52 -3.02
CA GLU A 41 -9.73 16.56 -3.80
C GLU A 41 -9.20 17.97 -3.51
N HIS A 42 -8.49 18.13 -2.39
CA HIS A 42 -7.80 19.37 -2.05
C HIS A 42 -6.31 19.21 -2.33
N PRO A 43 -5.73 19.94 -3.30
CA PRO A 43 -4.31 19.75 -3.68
C PRO A 43 -3.30 19.97 -2.55
N GLU A 44 -3.66 20.75 -1.54
CA GLU A 44 -2.79 21.00 -0.40
C GLU A 44 -2.69 19.84 0.59
N PHE A 45 -3.52 18.80 0.42
CA PHE A 45 -3.54 17.64 1.32
C PHE A 45 -3.36 16.34 0.55
N SER A 46 -2.68 15.40 1.21
CA SER A 46 -2.53 14.03 0.72
C SER A 46 -3.03 13.04 1.76
N ARG A 47 -3.52 11.92 1.29
CA ARG A 47 -3.87 10.81 2.18
C ARG A 47 -2.78 9.76 2.13
N MET A 48 -2.31 9.41 3.30
CA MET A 48 -1.27 8.42 3.48
C MET A 48 -1.87 7.22 4.23
N THR A 49 -1.77 6.04 3.64
CA THR A 49 -2.22 4.81 4.28
C THR A 49 -1.01 3.94 4.57
N VAL A 50 -0.79 3.65 5.84
CA VAL A 50 0.35 2.86 6.28
C VAL A 50 -0.15 1.57 6.90
N VAL A 51 0.40 0.46 6.44
CA VAL A 51 0.17 -0.86 7.05
C VAL A 51 1.46 -1.29 7.72
N SER A 52 1.39 -1.57 9.00
CA SER A 52 2.55 -1.93 9.81
C SER A 52 2.22 -3.10 10.73
N GLU A 53 3.24 -3.72 11.26
CA GLU A 53 3.10 -4.72 12.31
C GLU A 53 3.59 -4.14 13.63
N VAL A 54 2.73 -4.14 14.62
CA VAL A 54 3.03 -3.58 15.95
C VAL A 54 2.43 -4.47 17.03
N GLU A 55 2.96 -4.34 18.23
CA GLU A 55 2.33 -4.95 19.40
C GLU A 55 1.03 -4.23 19.73
N PRO A 56 0.01 -4.93 20.26
CA PRO A 56 -1.28 -4.31 20.55
C PRO A 56 -1.20 -3.04 21.42
N GLU A 57 -0.29 -3.02 22.38
CA GLU A 57 -0.11 -1.88 23.26
C GLU A 57 0.54 -0.67 22.56
N GLN A 58 1.12 -0.87 21.38
CA GLN A 58 1.79 0.19 20.62
C GLN A 58 0.84 0.97 19.70
N VAL A 59 -0.38 0.47 19.50
CA VAL A 59 -1.33 1.08 18.53
C VAL A 59 -1.60 2.54 18.85
N LYS A 60 -1.97 2.83 20.08
CA LYS A 60 -2.24 4.21 20.51
C LYS A 60 -1.00 5.08 20.47
N GLN A 61 0.16 4.49 20.75
CA GLN A 61 1.44 5.18 20.69
C GLN A 61 1.76 5.63 19.27
N VAL A 62 1.52 4.76 18.27
CA VAL A 62 1.74 5.10 16.86
C VAL A 62 0.87 6.30 16.47
N GLU A 63 -0.41 6.26 16.80
CA GLU A 63 -1.32 7.36 16.50
C GLU A 63 -0.87 8.67 17.15
N ALA A 64 -0.51 8.61 18.42
CA ALA A 64 -0.07 9.79 19.17
C ALA A 64 1.22 10.37 18.59
N GLN A 65 2.16 9.52 18.20
CA GLN A 65 3.43 9.97 17.64
C GLN A 65 3.23 10.61 16.27
N LEU A 66 2.33 10.05 15.45
CA LEU A 66 2.01 10.63 14.15
C LEU A 66 1.39 12.02 14.30
N LEU A 67 0.50 12.19 15.24
CA LEU A 67 -0.15 13.49 15.49
C LEU A 67 0.81 14.57 15.99
N LYS A 68 1.98 14.19 16.48
CA LYS A 68 3.01 15.16 16.88
C LYS A 68 3.75 15.77 15.71
N LEU A 69 3.67 15.16 14.52
CA LEU A 69 4.29 15.73 13.32
C LEU A 69 3.46 16.92 12.84
N GLU A 70 4.13 18.03 12.58
CA GLU A 70 3.46 19.29 12.20
C GLU A 70 2.60 19.13 10.95
N ASP A 71 3.08 18.34 9.98
CA ASP A 71 2.40 18.18 8.69
C ASP A 71 1.26 17.16 8.73
N VAL A 72 1.07 16.46 9.84
CA VAL A 72 -0.02 15.49 10.00
C VAL A 72 -1.24 16.21 10.60
N ILE A 73 -2.33 16.23 9.85
CA ILE A 73 -3.55 16.94 10.24
C ILE A 73 -4.48 16.02 11.03
N LYS A 74 -4.63 14.79 10.57
CA LYS A 74 -5.59 13.85 11.14
C LYS A 74 -5.10 12.43 10.98
N VAL A 75 -5.38 11.60 11.97
CA VAL A 75 -5.01 10.17 11.94
C VAL A 75 -6.23 9.34 12.30
N ALA A 76 -6.45 8.27 11.57
CA ALA A 76 -7.51 7.30 11.85
C ALA A 76 -6.95 5.90 11.82
N HIS A 77 -7.24 5.12 12.85
CA HIS A 77 -6.93 3.70 12.90
C HIS A 77 -8.08 2.94 12.25
N LEU A 78 -7.76 2.11 11.25
CA LEU A 78 -8.75 1.31 10.54
C LEU A 78 -8.74 -0.11 11.11
N GLU A 79 -9.82 -0.47 11.78
CA GLU A 79 -9.94 -1.80 12.41
C GLU A 79 -10.24 -2.88 11.37
N GLU A 80 -9.57 -4.01 11.50
CA GLU A 80 -9.91 -5.19 10.71
C GLU A 80 -11.36 -5.59 10.95
N GLY A 81 -12.04 -6.06 9.92
CA GLY A 81 -13.46 -6.40 9.99
C GLY A 81 -14.41 -5.25 9.71
N LYS A 82 -13.95 -4.02 9.86
CA LYS A 82 -14.69 -2.81 9.49
C LYS A 82 -14.13 -2.15 8.24
N LEU A 83 -13.11 -2.76 7.67
CA LEU A 83 -12.34 -2.21 6.54
C LEU A 83 -12.64 -3.00 5.28
N VAL A 84 -12.91 -2.28 4.21
CA VAL A 84 -12.92 -2.85 2.85
C VAL A 84 -11.59 -2.50 2.22
N SER A 85 -10.83 -3.51 1.84
CA SER A 85 -9.52 -3.28 1.23
C SER A 85 -9.40 -4.05 -0.07
N SER A 86 -8.56 -3.53 -0.97
CA SER A 86 -8.22 -4.19 -2.22
C SER A 86 -6.76 -3.96 -2.53
N GLU A 87 -6.18 -4.88 -3.27
CA GLU A 87 -4.81 -4.77 -3.73
C GLU A 87 -4.76 -4.78 -5.25
N LEU A 88 -3.80 -4.04 -5.79
CA LEU A 88 -3.45 -4.12 -7.20
C LEU A 88 -2.14 -4.89 -7.30
N LEU A 89 -2.17 -5.96 -8.07
CA LEU A 89 -1.00 -6.80 -8.29
C LEU A 89 -0.69 -6.85 -9.79
N LEU A 90 0.55 -6.58 -10.14
CA LEU A 90 1.04 -6.73 -11.50
C LEU A 90 1.99 -7.92 -11.54
N ILE A 91 1.65 -8.90 -12.36
CA ILE A 91 2.44 -10.12 -12.48
C ILE A 91 3.03 -10.20 -13.88
N LYS A 92 4.33 -10.45 -13.95
CA LYS A 92 5.02 -10.71 -15.19
C LYS A 92 5.22 -12.21 -15.33
N VAL A 93 4.67 -12.80 -16.39
CA VAL A 93 4.74 -14.23 -16.63
C VAL A 93 5.59 -14.50 -17.87
N HIS A 94 6.54 -15.41 -17.73
CA HIS A 94 7.29 -15.93 -18.87
C HIS A 94 6.63 -17.21 -19.35
N CYS A 95 6.28 -17.26 -20.63
CA CYS A 95 5.72 -18.47 -21.21
C CYS A 95 6.16 -18.62 -22.67
N LEU A 96 6.20 -19.86 -23.14
CA LEU A 96 6.44 -20.15 -24.53
C LEU A 96 5.19 -19.82 -25.34
N ASN A 97 5.37 -19.53 -26.65
CA ASN A 97 4.22 -19.22 -27.51
C ASN A 97 3.17 -20.33 -27.54
N LYS A 98 3.60 -21.57 -27.45
CA LYS A 98 2.70 -22.73 -27.43
C LYS A 98 1.84 -22.78 -26.17
N ASP A 99 2.32 -22.18 -25.06
CA ASP A 99 1.63 -22.18 -23.79
C ASP A 99 0.78 -20.92 -23.57
N ARG A 100 0.88 -19.94 -24.46
CA ARG A 100 0.19 -18.66 -24.34
C ARG A 100 -1.33 -18.80 -24.22
N PRO A 101 -2.00 -19.63 -25.05
CA PRO A 101 -3.46 -19.79 -24.91
C PRO A 101 -3.87 -20.31 -23.55
N GLN A 102 -3.09 -21.21 -22.96
CA GLN A 102 -3.34 -21.77 -21.64
C GLN A 102 -3.21 -20.70 -20.56
N VAL A 103 -2.16 -19.88 -20.65
CA VAL A 103 -1.92 -18.76 -19.73
C VAL A 103 -3.07 -17.76 -19.80
N LEU A 104 -3.49 -17.39 -21.02
CA LEU A 104 -4.60 -16.45 -21.20
C LEU A 104 -5.91 -16.98 -20.63
N LYS A 105 -6.16 -18.27 -20.78
CA LYS A 105 -7.33 -18.91 -20.16
C LYS A 105 -7.31 -18.77 -18.64
N THR A 106 -6.16 -18.99 -18.03
CA THR A 106 -6.00 -18.85 -16.58
C THR A 106 -6.23 -17.42 -16.15
N VAL A 107 -5.68 -16.44 -16.89
CA VAL A 107 -5.87 -15.01 -16.63
C VAL A 107 -7.35 -14.65 -16.59
N ILE A 108 -8.09 -15.10 -17.61
CA ILE A 108 -9.53 -14.84 -17.70
C ILE A 108 -10.28 -15.51 -16.56
N ALA A 109 -9.91 -16.74 -16.22
CA ALA A 109 -10.57 -17.50 -15.15
C ALA A 109 -10.47 -16.79 -13.78
N TYR A 110 -9.36 -16.09 -13.52
CA TYR A 110 -9.17 -15.34 -12.28
C TYR A 110 -9.65 -13.88 -12.37
N GLY A 111 -10.27 -13.49 -13.48
CA GLY A 111 -10.76 -12.13 -13.66
C GLY A 111 -9.66 -11.07 -13.80
N ALA A 112 -8.46 -11.49 -14.12
CA ALA A 112 -7.33 -10.57 -14.31
C ALA A 112 -7.37 -9.92 -15.69
N ARG A 113 -6.61 -8.85 -15.86
CA ARG A 113 -6.51 -8.14 -17.13
C ARG A 113 -5.09 -8.24 -17.66
N VAL A 114 -4.97 -8.48 -18.96
CA VAL A 114 -3.68 -8.43 -19.64
C VAL A 114 -3.34 -6.97 -19.90
N LYS A 115 -2.16 -6.54 -19.46
CA LYS A 115 -1.68 -5.18 -19.64
C LYS A 115 -0.71 -5.07 -20.79
N ASP A 116 0.08 -6.13 -21.05
CA ASP A 116 1.07 -6.12 -22.09
C ASP A 116 1.38 -7.55 -22.54
N ILE A 117 1.64 -7.74 -23.81
CA ILE A 117 2.06 -9.01 -24.41
C ILE A 117 3.26 -8.75 -25.30
N GLY A 118 4.38 -9.40 -24.99
CA GLY A 118 5.56 -9.33 -25.83
C GLY A 118 5.41 -10.17 -27.10
N HIS A 119 5.84 -9.62 -28.22
CA HIS A 119 5.71 -10.29 -29.50
C HIS A 119 6.71 -11.43 -29.72
N THR A 120 7.91 -11.24 -29.27
CA THR A 120 8.99 -12.19 -29.52
C THR A 120 9.39 -12.94 -28.29
N ASP A 121 8.85 -12.58 -27.17
CA ASP A 121 9.25 -13.22 -26.00
C ASP A 121 8.06 -13.81 -25.27
N ARG A 122 8.34 -14.23 -24.25
CA ARG A 122 7.59 -15.12 -23.43
C ARG A 122 7.05 -14.38 -22.20
N LYS A 123 6.83 -13.05 -22.37
CA LYS A 123 6.44 -12.19 -21.27
C LYS A 123 5.03 -11.65 -21.47
N SER A 124 4.22 -11.81 -20.47
CA SER A 124 2.91 -11.17 -20.38
C SER A 124 2.81 -10.48 -19.04
N VAL A 125 2.18 -9.31 -19.01
CA VAL A 125 1.91 -8.58 -17.78
C VAL A 125 0.42 -8.57 -17.55
N VAL A 126 0.02 -9.02 -16.40
CA VAL A 126 -1.39 -9.20 -16.04
C VAL A 126 -1.73 -8.40 -14.81
#